data_a5e22a8bb665bca1bf9a63422a0099df
#
_entry.id   a5e22a8bb665bca1bf9a63422a0099df
#
_cell.length_a   1.000
_cell.length_b   1.000
_cell.length_c   1.000
_cell.angle_alpha   90.00
_cell.angle_beta   90.00
_cell.angle_gamma   90.00
#
_symmetry.space_group_name_H-M   'P 1'
#
loop_
_entity.id
_entity.type
_entity.pdbx_description
1 polymer ?
#
loop_
_entity_poly.entity_id
_entity_poly.type
_entity_poly.pdbx_seq_one_letter_code
_entity_poly.pdbx_strand_id
1 'polypeptide(L)'
;MHIVSIDHVTAGYDSSKDVLIDVSLRIAERDFLCIVGPNGGGKTTLLRVLLGLLKPRIGAVHFYRDGQPIPKLPMGYLPQVNAIDRRFPISVAEVVASGFLAETRGRRCSPEQRQRVEEVLERMGIKDLSRRPIGELSGGELQRAMLGRAIVAHPRLLVLDEPNTYMDRRFGSTLGDLLSEINREAAVVLVSHDPGALRPLIKNMAFVRRQLRYVSGNDLSAVSLDDEELES
;
A
#
# COMPACT_ATOMS: atom_id res chain seq x y z
N MET A 1 18.44 6.75 2.66
CA MET A 1 18.78 5.39 3.10
C MET A 1 17.63 4.48 2.66
N HIS A 2 17.86 3.19 2.28
CA HIS A 2 16.76 2.29 1.93
C HIS A 2 16.20 1.59 3.19
N ILE A 3 14.89 1.35 3.18
CA ILE A 3 14.15 0.66 4.24
C ILE A 3 13.71 -0.74 3.83
N VAL A 4 13.65 -1.01 2.52
CA VAL A 4 13.36 -2.34 1.95
C VAL A 4 14.34 -2.62 0.82
N SER A 5 14.82 -3.87 0.77
CA SER A 5 15.50 -4.46 -0.38
C SER A 5 14.79 -5.76 -0.77
N ILE A 6 14.41 -5.87 -2.02
CA ILE A 6 13.95 -7.08 -2.67
C ILE A 6 15.09 -7.51 -3.58
N ASP A 7 15.67 -8.68 -3.33
CA ASP A 7 16.90 -9.10 -3.98
C ASP A 7 16.65 -10.39 -4.76
N HIS A 8 16.73 -10.31 -6.11
CA HIS A 8 16.64 -11.43 -7.05
C HIS A 8 15.44 -12.36 -6.81
N VAL A 9 14.27 -11.77 -6.55
CA VAL A 9 13.07 -12.51 -6.19
C VAL A 9 12.41 -13.17 -7.39
N THR A 10 12.20 -14.49 -7.29
CA THR A 10 11.32 -15.29 -8.17
C THR A 10 10.17 -15.82 -7.32
N ALA A 11 8.92 -15.56 -7.74
CA ALA A 11 7.74 -15.90 -6.97
C ALA A 11 6.53 -16.25 -7.86
N GLY A 12 5.67 -17.12 -7.35
CA GLY A 12 4.40 -17.53 -7.96
C GLY A 12 3.54 -18.27 -6.94
N TYR A 13 2.29 -18.53 -7.30
CA TYR A 13 1.31 -19.20 -6.41
C TYR A 13 1.43 -20.72 -6.46
N ASP A 14 1.76 -21.24 -7.64
CA ASP A 14 1.93 -22.67 -7.87
C ASP A 14 3.40 -23.00 -8.11
N SER A 15 3.80 -24.23 -7.80
CA SER A 15 5.17 -24.72 -8.01
C SER A 15 5.60 -24.71 -9.49
N SER A 16 4.65 -24.67 -10.42
CA SER A 16 4.90 -24.80 -11.87
C SER A 16 4.98 -23.48 -12.62
N LYS A 17 4.51 -22.34 -12.04
CA LYS A 17 4.42 -21.08 -12.79
C LYS A 17 4.93 -19.88 -11.97
N ASP A 18 6.04 -19.31 -12.43
CA ASP A 18 6.56 -18.07 -11.92
C ASP A 18 5.79 -16.87 -12.48
N VAL A 19 5.30 -16.03 -11.59
CA VAL A 19 4.65 -14.76 -11.91
C VAL A 19 5.67 -13.63 -11.93
N LEU A 20 6.63 -13.67 -10.98
CA LEU A 20 7.78 -12.78 -10.95
C LEU A 20 9.05 -13.57 -11.19
N ILE A 21 9.99 -13.03 -11.96
CA ILE A 21 11.25 -13.66 -12.33
C ILE A 21 12.38 -12.67 -12.12
N ASP A 22 13.30 -12.99 -11.21
CA ASP A 22 14.53 -12.22 -10.94
C ASP A 22 14.28 -10.73 -10.68
N VAL A 23 13.30 -10.44 -9.82
CA VAL A 23 12.91 -9.06 -9.49
C VAL A 23 13.79 -8.52 -8.38
N SER A 24 14.43 -7.37 -8.63
CA SER A 24 15.17 -6.62 -7.63
C SER A 24 14.62 -5.20 -7.52
N LEU A 25 14.38 -4.72 -6.28
CA LEU A 25 13.81 -3.40 -6.01
C LEU A 25 14.31 -2.89 -4.66
N ARG A 26 14.65 -1.60 -4.59
CA ARG A 26 14.95 -0.91 -3.34
C ARG A 26 13.97 0.22 -3.10
N ILE A 27 13.47 0.33 -1.88
CA ILE A 27 12.58 1.41 -1.46
C ILE A 27 13.32 2.23 -0.41
N ALA A 28 13.49 3.52 -0.68
CA ALA A 28 14.15 4.44 0.23
C ALA A 28 13.18 4.96 1.31
N GLU A 29 13.73 5.54 2.36
CA GLU A 29 12.94 6.33 3.33
C GLU A 29 12.26 7.48 2.61
N ARG A 30 10.99 7.72 2.94
CA ARG A 30 10.17 8.80 2.35
C ARG A 30 10.10 8.74 0.83
N ASP A 31 10.33 7.57 0.25
CA ASP A 31 10.10 7.35 -1.17
C ASP A 31 8.59 7.43 -1.50
N PHE A 32 8.26 7.83 -2.72
CA PHE A 32 6.92 7.69 -3.28
C PHE A 32 7.07 6.92 -4.59
N LEU A 33 6.97 5.61 -4.48
CA LEU A 33 7.16 4.67 -5.58
C LEU A 33 5.80 4.32 -6.20
N CYS A 34 5.64 4.55 -7.49
CA CYS A 34 4.50 4.04 -8.25
C CYS A 34 4.86 2.75 -8.98
N ILE A 35 4.08 1.70 -8.76
CA ILE A 35 4.19 0.43 -9.48
C ILE A 35 3.10 0.38 -10.54
N VAL A 36 3.52 0.27 -11.79
CA VAL A 36 2.64 0.19 -12.96
C VAL A 36 2.92 -1.09 -13.77
N GLY A 37 2.04 -1.42 -14.71
CA GLY A 37 2.18 -2.58 -15.58
C GLY A 37 0.84 -3.22 -15.93
N PRO A 38 0.83 -4.14 -16.90
CA PRO A 38 -0.41 -4.76 -17.39
C PRO A 38 -1.10 -5.61 -16.32
N ASN A 39 -2.39 -5.90 -16.56
CA ASN A 39 -3.13 -6.87 -15.76
C ASN A 39 -2.48 -8.24 -15.89
N GLY A 40 -2.30 -8.92 -14.74
CA GLY A 40 -1.56 -10.18 -14.69
C GLY A 40 -0.03 -10.05 -14.76
N GLY A 41 0.52 -8.83 -14.88
CA GLY A 41 1.97 -8.58 -14.94
C GLY A 41 2.76 -8.90 -13.68
N GLY A 42 2.07 -9.14 -12.54
CA GLY A 42 2.73 -9.51 -11.28
C GLY A 42 2.70 -8.44 -10.19
N LYS A 43 2.04 -7.29 -10.40
CA LYS A 43 1.96 -6.18 -9.42
C LYS A 43 1.48 -6.64 -8.04
N THR A 44 0.33 -7.30 -7.99
CA THR A 44 -0.24 -7.85 -6.73
C THR A 44 0.65 -8.94 -6.12
N THR A 45 1.34 -9.72 -6.95
CA THR A 45 2.31 -10.73 -6.48
C THR A 45 3.51 -10.05 -5.82
N LEU A 46 4.03 -8.97 -6.42
CA LEU A 46 5.11 -8.16 -5.85
C LEU A 46 4.69 -7.54 -4.50
N LEU A 47 3.47 -6.98 -4.42
CA LEU A 47 2.95 -6.47 -3.15
C LEU A 47 2.84 -7.57 -2.08
N ARG A 48 2.35 -8.75 -2.45
CA ARG A 48 2.24 -9.87 -1.49
C ARG A 48 3.60 -10.35 -0.99
N VAL A 49 4.61 -10.37 -1.86
CA VAL A 49 6.00 -10.66 -1.47
C VAL A 49 6.53 -9.57 -0.53
N LEU A 50 6.36 -8.30 -0.87
CA LEU A 50 6.77 -7.16 -0.05
C LEU A 50 6.14 -7.18 1.34
N LEU A 51 4.85 -7.50 1.42
CA LEU A 51 4.08 -7.60 2.66
C LEU A 51 4.35 -8.88 3.47
N GLY A 52 5.14 -9.82 2.92
CA GLY A 52 5.39 -11.12 3.54
C GLY A 52 4.20 -12.08 3.50
N LEU A 53 3.20 -11.80 2.65
CA LEU A 53 2.01 -12.63 2.43
C LEU A 53 2.26 -13.76 1.42
N LEU A 54 3.32 -13.65 0.64
CA LEU A 54 3.80 -14.68 -0.28
C LEU A 54 5.31 -14.83 -0.12
N LYS A 55 5.74 -16.06 0.23
CA LYS A 55 7.16 -16.37 0.34
C LYS A 55 7.76 -16.55 -1.07
N PRO A 56 8.84 -15.85 -1.43
CA PRO A 56 9.51 -16.09 -2.71
C PRO A 56 10.13 -17.50 -2.75
N ARG A 57 10.24 -18.04 -3.95
CA ARG A 57 10.94 -19.33 -4.18
C ARG A 57 12.46 -19.15 -4.23
N ILE A 58 12.90 -18.05 -4.83
CA ILE A 58 14.30 -17.64 -4.94
C ILE A 58 14.38 -16.20 -4.50
N GLY A 59 15.51 -15.80 -3.96
CA GLY A 59 15.75 -14.45 -3.46
C GLY A 59 15.17 -14.21 -2.07
N ALA A 60 15.22 -12.96 -1.64
CA ALA A 60 14.77 -12.57 -0.30
C ALA A 60 14.25 -11.11 -0.28
N VAL A 61 13.48 -10.80 0.77
CA VAL A 61 13.11 -9.44 1.13
C VAL A 61 13.75 -9.09 2.46
N HIS A 62 14.46 -7.99 2.49
CA HIS A 62 15.14 -7.47 3.68
C HIS A 62 14.58 -6.13 4.09
N PHE A 63 14.44 -5.92 5.39
CA PHE A 63 13.97 -4.68 5.98
C PHE A 63 15.07 -4.03 6.80
N TYR A 64 15.09 -2.69 6.80
CA TYR A 64 16.12 -1.93 7.48
C TYR A 64 15.50 -0.78 8.28
N ARG A 65 16.18 -0.44 9.40
CA ARG A 65 15.94 0.78 10.18
C ARG A 65 17.29 1.39 10.51
N ASP A 66 17.49 2.64 10.16
CA ASP A 66 18.75 3.38 10.40
C ASP A 66 19.98 2.60 9.87
N GLY A 67 19.82 1.94 8.70
CA GLY A 67 20.83 1.12 8.05
C GLY A 67 21.07 -0.26 8.65
N GLN A 68 20.41 -0.59 9.76
CA GLN A 68 20.53 -1.89 10.39
C GLN A 68 19.40 -2.82 9.94
N PRO A 69 19.68 -4.11 9.68
CA PRO A 69 18.65 -5.07 9.31
C PRO A 69 17.70 -5.32 10.49
N ILE A 70 16.39 -5.38 10.18
CA ILE A 70 15.35 -5.68 11.14
C ILE A 70 14.47 -6.82 10.62
N PRO A 71 13.88 -7.65 11.51
CA PRO A 71 13.07 -8.79 11.07
C PRO A 71 11.74 -8.37 10.44
N LYS A 72 11.21 -7.20 10.78
CA LYS A 72 9.90 -6.72 10.31
C LYS A 72 9.85 -5.20 10.32
N LEU A 73 9.33 -4.62 9.24
CA LEU A 73 9.04 -3.18 9.13
C LEU A 73 7.56 -2.94 9.49
N PRO A 74 7.21 -1.89 10.28
CA PRO A 74 5.82 -1.46 10.43
C PRO A 74 5.25 -1.03 9.09
N MET A 75 4.23 -1.74 8.60
CA MET A 75 3.62 -1.49 7.30
C MET A 75 2.11 -1.30 7.44
N GLY A 76 1.56 -0.32 6.70
CA GLY A 76 0.15 -0.17 6.45
C GLY A 76 -0.20 -0.68 5.07
N TYR A 77 -1.34 -1.34 4.93
CA TYR A 77 -1.79 -1.87 3.64
C TYR A 77 -3.25 -1.55 3.39
N LEU A 78 -3.48 -0.88 2.26
CA LEU A 78 -4.81 -0.68 1.69
C LEU A 78 -4.98 -1.64 0.51
N PRO A 79 -5.74 -2.73 0.67
CA PRO A 79 -6.05 -3.65 -0.43
C PRO A 79 -7.10 -3.07 -1.37
N GLN A 80 -7.25 -3.66 -2.55
CA GLN A 80 -8.40 -3.39 -3.41
C GLN A 80 -9.71 -3.64 -2.65
N VAL A 81 -10.66 -2.71 -2.75
CA VAL A 81 -11.94 -2.76 -2.01
C VAL A 81 -12.75 -4.03 -2.32
N ASN A 82 -12.65 -4.54 -3.55
CA ASN A 82 -13.36 -5.76 -3.97
C ASN A 82 -12.89 -7.04 -3.24
N ALA A 83 -11.73 -6.99 -2.57
CA ALA A 83 -11.19 -8.12 -1.81
C ALA A 83 -11.75 -8.23 -0.38
N ILE A 84 -12.64 -7.31 0.04
CA ILE A 84 -13.14 -7.22 1.42
C ILE A 84 -14.49 -7.91 1.53
N ASP A 85 -14.58 -8.90 2.45
CA ASP A 85 -15.88 -9.52 2.76
C ASP A 85 -16.73 -8.56 3.62
N ARG A 86 -17.72 -7.93 2.98
CA ARG A 86 -18.64 -6.99 3.62
C ARG A 86 -19.65 -7.64 4.57
N ARG A 87 -19.80 -8.97 4.54
CA ARG A 87 -20.75 -9.69 5.41
C ARG A 87 -20.22 -9.88 6.83
N PHE A 88 -18.94 -9.62 7.05
CA PHE A 88 -18.35 -9.72 8.37
C PHE A 88 -18.91 -8.62 9.30
N PRO A 89 -19.52 -8.96 10.45
CA PRO A 89 -20.21 -8.02 11.32
C PRO A 89 -19.19 -7.22 12.19
N ILE A 90 -18.39 -6.39 11.57
CA ILE A 90 -17.38 -5.54 12.21
C ILE A 90 -17.73 -4.07 11.96
N SER A 91 -17.62 -3.23 12.98
CA SER A 91 -17.84 -1.80 12.87
C SER A 91 -16.66 -1.08 12.22
N VAL A 92 -16.92 0.13 11.72
CA VAL A 92 -15.89 1.01 11.15
C VAL A 92 -14.75 1.27 12.15
N ALA A 93 -15.10 1.57 13.42
CA ALA A 93 -14.10 1.81 14.46
C ALA A 93 -13.23 0.57 14.73
N GLU A 94 -13.81 -0.63 14.75
CA GLU A 94 -13.08 -1.87 14.92
C GLU A 94 -12.17 -2.18 13.72
N VAL A 95 -12.62 -1.88 12.50
CA VAL A 95 -11.78 -2.00 11.31
C VAL A 95 -10.56 -1.10 11.44
N VAL A 96 -10.72 0.17 11.76
CA VAL A 96 -9.59 1.10 11.95
C VAL A 96 -8.69 0.61 13.09
N ALA A 97 -9.27 0.23 14.24
CA ALA A 97 -8.52 -0.29 15.38
C ALA A 97 -7.71 -1.56 15.06
N SER A 98 -8.18 -2.38 14.10
CA SER A 98 -7.46 -3.57 13.67
C SER A 98 -6.08 -3.28 13.07
N GLY A 99 -5.79 -2.03 12.68
CA GLY A 99 -4.45 -1.61 12.27
C GLY A 99 -3.40 -1.77 13.37
N PHE A 100 -3.81 -1.80 14.65
CA PHE A 100 -2.93 -2.06 15.80
C PHE A 100 -2.71 -3.55 16.13
N LEU A 101 -3.30 -4.49 15.38
CA LEU A 101 -3.23 -5.93 15.75
C LEU A 101 -1.81 -6.44 15.94
N ALA A 102 -0.86 -5.96 15.15
CA ALA A 102 0.55 -6.35 15.29
C ALA A 102 1.17 -5.88 16.62
N GLU A 103 0.73 -4.73 17.14
CA GLU A 103 1.21 -4.15 18.39
C GLU A 103 0.49 -4.73 19.60
N THR A 104 -0.84 -4.86 19.50
CA THR A 104 -1.68 -5.33 20.60
C THR A 104 -1.58 -6.84 20.83
N ARG A 105 -1.08 -7.60 19.83
CA ARG A 105 -1.04 -9.07 19.87
C ARG A 105 -2.38 -9.71 20.25
N GLY A 106 -3.48 -9.15 19.73
CA GLY A 106 -4.85 -9.58 20.01
C GLY A 106 -5.42 -9.08 21.35
N ARG A 107 -4.73 -8.20 22.07
CA ARG A 107 -5.27 -7.54 23.27
C ARG A 107 -6.16 -6.35 22.90
N ARG A 108 -6.92 -5.83 23.85
CA ARG A 108 -7.70 -4.60 23.66
C ARG A 108 -6.78 -3.40 23.45
N CYS A 109 -7.23 -2.45 22.64
CA CYS A 109 -6.54 -1.18 22.46
C CYS A 109 -6.39 -0.41 23.79
N SER A 110 -5.23 0.19 23.98
CA SER A 110 -4.98 1.12 25.07
C SER A 110 -5.86 2.38 24.94
N PRO A 111 -5.97 3.22 25.98
CA PRO A 111 -6.67 4.51 25.88
C PRO A 111 -6.11 5.39 24.76
N GLU A 112 -4.78 5.47 24.62
CA GLU A 112 -4.09 6.25 23.60
C GLU A 112 -4.39 5.71 22.20
N GLN A 113 -4.40 4.39 22.02
CA GLN A 113 -4.76 3.77 20.75
C GLN A 113 -6.22 4.03 20.39
N ARG A 114 -7.15 4.02 21.36
CA ARG A 114 -8.56 4.39 21.13
C ARG A 114 -8.70 5.84 20.71
N GLN A 115 -8.01 6.76 21.38
CA GLN A 115 -7.97 8.17 20.99
C GLN A 115 -7.45 8.32 19.55
N ARG A 116 -6.39 7.61 19.20
CA ARG A 116 -5.84 7.62 17.86
C ARG A 116 -6.83 7.10 16.81
N VAL A 117 -7.62 6.09 17.12
CA VAL A 117 -8.70 5.62 16.23
C VAL A 117 -9.71 6.75 15.98
N GLU A 118 -10.13 7.48 17.02
CA GLU A 118 -11.08 8.61 16.88
C GLU A 118 -10.50 9.73 15.99
N GLU A 119 -9.24 10.12 16.22
CA GLU A 119 -8.54 11.12 15.41
C GLU A 119 -8.47 10.71 13.93
N VAL A 120 -8.16 9.43 13.66
CA VAL A 120 -8.11 8.91 12.29
C VAL A 120 -9.50 8.87 11.66
N LEU A 121 -10.54 8.47 12.39
CA LEU A 121 -11.92 8.48 11.89
C LEU A 121 -12.37 9.90 11.51
N GLU A 122 -12.01 10.89 12.33
CA GLU A 122 -12.29 12.30 12.06
C GLU A 122 -11.54 12.78 10.81
N ARG A 123 -10.25 12.47 10.71
CA ARG A 123 -9.40 12.80 9.55
C ARG A 123 -9.91 12.16 8.26
N MET A 124 -10.48 10.95 8.33
CA MET A 124 -11.09 10.27 7.19
C MET A 124 -12.51 10.79 6.88
N GLY A 125 -13.09 11.65 7.70
CA GLY A 125 -14.45 12.15 7.54
C GLY A 125 -15.52 11.06 7.65
N ILE A 126 -15.29 10.07 8.54
CA ILE A 126 -16.21 8.93 8.78
C ILE A 126 -16.49 8.69 10.27
N LYS A 127 -16.25 9.69 11.13
CA LYS A 127 -16.46 9.59 12.57
C LYS A 127 -17.91 9.25 12.91
N ASP A 128 -18.86 9.85 12.21
CA ASP A 128 -20.31 9.61 12.40
C ASP A 128 -20.72 8.18 12.04
N LEU A 129 -19.90 7.49 11.24
CA LEU A 129 -20.09 6.11 10.83
C LEU A 129 -19.39 5.10 11.74
N SER A 130 -18.70 5.55 12.79
CA SER A 130 -17.80 4.72 13.61
C SER A 130 -18.43 3.42 14.13
N ARG A 131 -19.71 3.45 14.44
CA ARG A 131 -20.47 2.28 14.96
C ARG A 131 -21.19 1.47 13.88
N ARG A 132 -21.21 1.94 12.62
CA ARG A 132 -21.88 1.21 11.53
C ARG A 132 -21.07 -0.03 11.13
N PRO A 133 -21.76 -1.15 10.82
CA PRO A 133 -21.12 -2.29 10.16
C PRO A 133 -20.53 -1.89 8.80
N ILE A 134 -19.36 -2.44 8.43
CA ILE A 134 -18.72 -2.15 7.14
C ILE A 134 -19.56 -2.56 5.93
N GLY A 135 -20.48 -3.52 6.11
CA GLY A 135 -21.40 -3.96 5.06
C GLY A 135 -22.37 -2.88 4.58
N GLU A 136 -22.68 -1.90 5.44
CA GLU A 136 -23.61 -0.81 5.16
C GLU A 136 -22.95 0.42 4.51
N LEU A 137 -21.62 0.39 4.34
CA LEU A 137 -20.87 1.50 3.80
C LEU A 137 -20.95 1.55 2.27
N SER A 138 -20.98 2.77 1.72
CA SER A 138 -20.66 2.98 0.31
C SER A 138 -19.22 2.54 0.00
N GLY A 139 -18.89 2.40 -1.29
CA GLY A 139 -17.52 2.04 -1.70
C GLY A 139 -16.48 3.05 -1.20
N GLY A 140 -16.77 4.36 -1.30
CA GLY A 140 -15.86 5.40 -0.84
C GLY A 140 -15.71 5.47 0.69
N GLU A 141 -16.78 5.25 1.45
CA GLU A 141 -16.72 5.19 2.93
C GLU A 141 -15.90 3.98 3.39
N LEU A 142 -16.10 2.81 2.77
CA LEU A 142 -15.32 1.62 3.07
C LEU A 142 -13.83 1.85 2.75
N GLN A 143 -13.52 2.47 1.63
CA GLN A 143 -12.16 2.79 1.26
C GLN A 143 -11.48 3.72 2.27
N ARG A 144 -12.20 4.75 2.75
CA ARG A 144 -11.72 5.65 3.82
C ARG A 144 -11.49 4.91 5.14
N ALA A 145 -12.37 3.99 5.50
CA ALA A 145 -12.19 3.14 6.69
C ALA A 145 -10.94 2.25 6.57
N MET A 146 -10.72 1.64 5.41
CA MET A 146 -9.55 0.80 5.14
C MET A 146 -8.24 1.60 5.07
N LEU A 147 -8.28 2.82 4.53
CA LEU A 147 -7.13 3.73 4.57
C LEU A 147 -6.84 4.15 6.02
N GLY A 148 -7.87 4.48 6.81
CA GLY A 148 -7.73 4.74 8.25
C GLY A 148 -7.05 3.58 8.98
N ARG A 149 -7.46 2.34 8.70
CA ARG A 149 -6.82 1.13 9.22
C ARG A 149 -5.33 1.05 8.85
N ALA A 150 -5.00 1.40 7.61
CA ALA A 150 -3.62 1.30 7.14
C ALA A 150 -2.69 2.32 7.80
N ILE A 151 -3.21 3.48 8.22
CA ILE A 151 -2.38 4.58 8.76
C ILE A 151 -2.42 4.73 10.29
N VAL A 152 -3.37 4.08 10.97
CA VAL A 152 -3.61 4.30 12.41
C VAL A 152 -2.39 3.98 13.29
N ALA A 153 -1.58 2.99 12.91
CA ALA A 153 -0.39 2.55 13.63
C ALA A 153 0.91 3.24 13.18
N HIS A 154 0.85 4.40 12.51
CA HIS A 154 2.02 5.14 12.01
C HIS A 154 3.04 4.25 11.28
N PRO A 155 2.65 3.67 10.13
CA PRO A 155 3.54 2.79 9.39
C PRO A 155 4.77 3.54 8.87
N ARG A 156 5.90 2.83 8.74
CA ARG A 156 7.10 3.34 8.05
C ARG A 156 7.02 3.13 6.53
N LEU A 157 6.15 2.22 6.10
CA LEU A 157 5.84 1.96 4.71
C LEU A 157 4.33 1.82 4.55
N LEU A 158 3.71 2.66 3.73
CA LEU A 158 2.31 2.58 3.36
C LEU A 158 2.21 1.99 1.95
N VAL A 159 1.47 0.90 1.81
CA VAL A 159 1.24 0.20 0.53
C VAL A 159 -0.23 0.37 0.14
N LEU A 160 -0.47 0.89 -1.07
CA LEU A 160 -1.78 1.19 -1.60
C LEU A 160 -1.99 0.42 -2.91
N ASP A 161 -2.99 -0.46 -2.95
CA ASP A 161 -3.34 -1.26 -4.12
C ASP A 161 -4.59 -0.69 -4.79
N GLU A 162 -4.40 0.09 -5.86
CA GLU A 162 -5.43 0.79 -6.63
C GLU A 162 -6.39 1.65 -5.79
N PRO A 163 -5.88 2.65 -5.06
CA PRO A 163 -6.69 3.44 -4.13
C PRO A 163 -7.76 4.31 -4.80
N ASN A 164 -7.68 4.55 -6.11
CA ASN A 164 -8.56 5.50 -6.81
C ASN A 164 -9.90 4.90 -7.26
N THR A 165 -10.11 3.59 -7.14
CA THR A 165 -11.21 2.85 -7.78
C THR A 165 -12.62 3.31 -7.36
N TYR A 166 -12.79 3.87 -6.15
CA TYR A 166 -14.11 4.28 -5.60
C TYR A 166 -14.10 5.69 -4.98
N MET A 167 -13.07 6.49 -5.26
CA MET A 167 -12.97 7.82 -4.67
C MET A 167 -13.76 8.86 -5.47
N ASP A 168 -14.59 9.63 -4.77
CA ASP A 168 -15.18 10.82 -5.38
C ASP A 168 -14.11 11.91 -5.60
N ARG A 169 -14.39 12.86 -6.51
CA ARG A 169 -13.43 13.93 -6.86
C ARG A 169 -13.02 14.80 -5.65
N ARG A 170 -13.89 14.92 -4.64
CA ARG A 170 -13.60 15.72 -3.44
C ARG A 170 -12.60 15.02 -2.54
N PHE A 171 -12.73 13.72 -2.37
CA PHE A 171 -11.77 12.94 -1.59
C PHE A 171 -10.46 12.69 -2.35
N GLY A 172 -10.46 12.71 -3.67
CA GLY A 172 -9.24 12.57 -4.49
C GLY A 172 -8.20 13.67 -4.22
N SER A 173 -8.62 14.94 -4.07
CA SER A 173 -7.71 16.03 -3.65
C SER A 173 -7.23 15.84 -2.21
N THR A 174 -8.14 15.48 -1.31
CA THR A 174 -7.83 15.21 0.11
C THR A 174 -6.88 14.02 0.27
N LEU A 175 -6.98 13.00 -0.60
CA LEU A 175 -6.05 11.87 -0.61
C LEU A 175 -4.63 12.31 -0.96
N GLY A 176 -4.46 13.17 -1.98
CA GLY A 176 -3.16 13.71 -2.36
C GLY A 176 -2.50 14.44 -1.19
N ASP A 177 -3.23 15.34 -0.53
CA ASP A 177 -2.74 16.08 0.65
C ASP A 177 -2.38 15.11 1.79
N LEU A 178 -3.23 14.15 2.08
CA LEU A 178 -3.00 13.12 3.10
C LEU A 178 -1.75 12.30 2.81
N LEU A 179 -1.58 11.81 1.57
CA LEU A 179 -0.42 11.02 1.19
C LEU A 179 0.87 11.86 1.18
N SER A 180 0.79 13.14 0.80
CA SER A 180 1.90 14.08 0.89
C SER A 180 2.38 14.26 2.33
N GLU A 181 1.44 14.39 3.27
CA GLU A 181 1.75 14.51 4.69
C GLU A 181 2.38 13.21 5.22
N ILE A 182 1.79 12.05 4.93
CA ILE A 182 2.33 10.74 5.33
C ILE A 182 3.72 10.53 4.75
N ASN A 183 3.97 10.96 3.51
CA ASN A 183 5.25 10.77 2.84
C ASN A 183 6.39 11.61 3.43
N ARG A 184 6.10 12.56 4.31
CA ARG A 184 7.13 13.28 5.08
C ARG A 184 7.82 12.37 6.09
N GLU A 185 7.15 11.31 6.56
CA GLU A 185 7.63 10.42 7.62
C GLU A 185 7.74 8.96 7.19
N ALA A 186 6.93 8.53 6.22
CA ALA A 186 6.87 7.17 5.72
C ALA A 186 7.13 7.09 4.20
N ALA A 187 7.64 5.97 3.73
CA ALA A 187 7.62 5.66 2.31
C ALA A 187 6.20 5.26 1.87
N VAL A 188 5.84 5.57 0.62
CA VAL A 188 4.58 5.19 0.01
C VAL A 188 4.85 4.36 -1.23
N VAL A 189 4.20 3.20 -1.32
CA VAL A 189 4.15 2.36 -2.53
C VAL A 189 2.72 2.37 -3.05
N LEU A 190 2.54 2.91 -4.25
CA LEU A 190 1.28 3.01 -4.94
C LEU A 190 1.25 2.05 -6.13
N VAL A 191 0.30 1.13 -6.16
CA VAL A 191 -0.03 0.41 -7.40
C VAL A 191 -1.20 1.12 -8.07
N SER A 192 -1.02 1.53 -9.32
CA SER A 192 -2.07 2.20 -10.08
C SER A 192 -1.88 1.98 -11.58
N HIS A 193 -2.97 1.83 -12.31
CA HIS A 193 -2.96 1.88 -13.77
C HIS A 193 -2.88 3.32 -14.27
N ASP A 194 -3.52 4.24 -13.56
CA ASP A 194 -3.49 5.67 -13.80
C ASP A 194 -3.28 6.40 -12.47
N PRO A 195 -2.08 6.92 -12.20
CA PRO A 195 -1.81 7.67 -10.99
C PRO A 195 -2.57 9.01 -10.93
N GLY A 196 -3.08 9.52 -12.06
CA GLY A 196 -3.93 10.71 -12.13
C GLY A 196 -3.43 11.88 -11.29
N ALA A 197 -4.25 12.33 -10.34
CA ALA A 197 -3.95 13.46 -9.44
C ALA A 197 -2.76 13.19 -8.48
N LEU A 198 -2.34 11.94 -8.30
CA LEU A 198 -1.20 11.59 -7.43
C LEU A 198 0.16 11.67 -8.14
N ARG A 199 0.17 11.85 -9.49
CA ARG A 199 1.41 11.94 -10.28
C ARG A 199 2.44 12.94 -9.72
N PRO A 200 2.07 14.15 -9.25
CA PRO A 200 3.04 15.10 -8.69
C PRO A 200 3.77 14.62 -7.44
N LEU A 201 3.23 13.63 -6.73
CA LEU A 201 3.84 13.06 -5.53
C LEU A 201 4.84 11.95 -5.84
N ILE A 202 4.76 11.36 -7.05
CA ILE A 202 5.57 10.21 -7.46
C ILE A 202 7.03 10.65 -7.64
N LYS A 203 7.91 10.00 -6.91
CA LYS A 203 9.37 10.22 -6.96
C LYS A 203 10.05 9.19 -7.86
N ASN A 204 9.53 7.97 -7.90
CA ASN A 204 10.11 6.87 -8.66
C ASN A 204 9.01 5.96 -9.21
N MET A 205 9.30 5.24 -10.30
CA MET A 205 8.38 4.28 -10.89
C MET A 205 9.01 2.91 -11.08
N ALA A 206 8.19 1.86 -10.98
CA ALA A 206 8.59 0.49 -11.27
C ALA A 206 7.57 -0.14 -12.23
N PHE A 207 8.05 -0.53 -13.41
CA PHE A 207 7.26 -1.24 -14.43
C PHE A 207 7.37 -2.74 -14.17
N VAL A 208 6.24 -3.42 -13.94
CA VAL A 208 6.20 -4.84 -13.59
C VAL A 208 5.47 -5.63 -14.67
N ARG A 209 6.23 -6.46 -15.40
CA ARG A 209 5.74 -7.45 -16.36
C ARG A 209 6.59 -8.73 -16.24
N ARG A 210 6.30 -9.58 -15.25
CA ARG A 210 7.09 -10.72 -14.80
C ARG A 210 8.48 -10.34 -14.28
N GLN A 211 9.15 -9.40 -14.92
CA GLN A 211 10.37 -8.73 -14.49
C GLN A 211 10.06 -7.32 -14.04
N LEU A 212 11.05 -6.61 -13.51
CA LEU A 212 10.89 -5.24 -13.05
C LEU A 212 11.92 -4.33 -13.72
N ARG A 213 11.42 -3.23 -14.29
CA ARG A 213 12.24 -2.09 -14.73
C ARG A 213 11.98 -0.91 -13.81
N TYR A 214 13.01 -0.44 -13.13
CA TYR A 214 12.95 0.73 -12.27
C TYR A 214 13.34 2.00 -13.02
N VAL A 215 12.60 3.08 -12.80
CA VAL A 215 12.87 4.41 -13.35
C VAL A 215 12.93 5.41 -12.21
N SER A 216 14.04 6.13 -12.09
CA SER A 216 14.24 7.17 -11.09
C SER A 216 13.52 8.46 -11.47
N GLY A 217 13.25 9.32 -10.47
CA GLY A 217 12.54 10.59 -10.67
C GLY A 217 13.17 11.51 -11.72
N ASN A 218 14.49 11.44 -11.91
CA ASN A 218 15.20 12.25 -12.91
C ASN A 218 14.80 11.86 -14.35
N ASP A 219 14.34 10.62 -14.55
CA ASP A 219 14.02 10.06 -15.86
C ASP A 219 12.48 9.98 -16.09
N LEU A 220 11.67 10.34 -15.08
CA LEU A 220 10.20 10.24 -15.15
C LEU A 220 9.57 11.14 -16.22
N SER A 221 10.22 12.25 -16.58
CA SER A 221 9.73 13.16 -17.61
C SER A 221 9.85 12.58 -19.04
N ALA A 222 10.71 11.57 -19.22
CA ALA A 222 10.93 10.89 -20.48
C ALA A 222 10.04 9.64 -20.67
N VAL A 223 9.29 9.24 -19.62
CA VAL A 223 8.44 8.05 -19.66
C VAL A 223 7.01 8.45 -20.00
N SER A 224 6.59 8.11 -21.23
CA SER A 224 5.17 8.07 -21.59
C SER A 224 4.50 6.93 -20.80
N LEU A 225 3.33 7.21 -20.20
CA LEU A 225 2.51 6.19 -19.54
C LEU A 225 1.68 5.38 -20.53
N ASP A 226 1.79 5.69 -21.83
CA ASP A 226 1.09 4.98 -22.89
C ASP A 226 1.63 3.55 -23.00
N ASP A 227 0.74 2.59 -22.95
CA ASP A 227 1.00 1.14 -22.86
C ASP A 227 1.81 0.56 -24.05
N GLU A 228 2.06 1.32 -25.11
CA GLU A 228 2.70 0.84 -26.33
C GLU A 228 4.18 0.46 -26.16
N GLU A 229 4.92 1.03 -25.20
CA GLU A 229 6.30 0.62 -24.93
C GLU A 229 6.43 -0.63 -24.02
N LEU A 230 5.32 -1.12 -23.47
CA LEU A 230 5.28 -2.32 -22.63
C LEU A 230 5.08 -3.61 -23.45
N GLU A 231 4.85 -3.51 -24.76
CA GLU A 231 4.62 -4.67 -25.65
C GLU A 231 5.87 -5.19 -26.37
N SER A 232 6.99 -4.50 -26.26
CA SER A 232 8.26 -4.92 -26.94
C SER A 232 9.22 -5.68 -26.01
#